data_19144270b4c3358af044423fbde7110a
#
_entry.id   19144270b4c3358af044423fbde7110a
#
_cell.length_a   1.000
_cell.length_b   1.000
_cell.length_c   1.000
_cell.angle_alpha   90.00
_cell.angle_beta   90.00
_cell.angle_gamma   90.00
#
_symmetry.space_group_name_H-M   'P 1'
#
loop_
_entity.id
_entity.type
_entity.pdbx_description
1 polymer ?
#
loop_
_entity_poly.entity_id
_entity_poly.type
_entity_poly.pdbx_seq_one_letter_code
_entity_poly.pdbx_strand_id
1 'polypeptide(L)' 'MPVKGKRISVMAHAGYRGEEQPRSFFIEDRKIDVIKVDDQWIEQDAEGKNRSRCFRVKGSDGSTHLLCCYEMTGDWYLK' A
#
# COMPACT_ATOMS: atom_id res chain seq x y z
N MET A 1 -2.69 -21.06 -3.15
CA MET A 1 -1.72 -20.13 -2.65
C MET A 1 -1.96 -18.73 -3.17
N PRO A 2 -2.62 -17.91 -2.43
CA PRO A 2 -2.94 -16.59 -2.94
C PRO A 2 -1.71 -15.71 -2.95
N VAL A 3 -1.38 -15.25 -4.12
CA VAL A 3 -0.34 -14.26 -4.26
C VAL A 3 -1.02 -12.91 -4.27
N LYS A 4 -0.76 -12.14 -3.25
CA LYS A 4 -1.42 -10.85 -3.11
C LYS A 4 -0.71 -9.76 -3.88
N GLY A 5 0.24 -10.13 -4.68
CA GLY A 5 1.02 -9.17 -5.40
C GLY A 5 2.45 -9.19 -4.91
N LYS A 6 3.22 -8.25 -5.36
CA LYS A 6 4.64 -8.22 -5.09
C LYS A 6 4.91 -7.41 -3.83
N ARG A 7 5.72 -7.96 -2.93
CA ARG A 7 6.11 -7.24 -1.74
C ARG A 7 7.02 -6.09 -2.11
N ILE A 8 6.76 -4.92 -1.55
CA ILE A 8 7.51 -3.72 -1.86
C ILE A 8 7.90 -3.01 -0.59
N SER A 9 8.86 -2.11 -0.72
CA SER A 9 9.24 -1.22 0.36
C SER A 9 8.47 0.07 0.20
N VAL A 10 7.86 0.52 1.28
CA VAL A 10 7.06 1.74 1.26
C VAL A 10 7.54 2.65 2.38
N MET A 11 7.74 3.91 2.05
CA MET A 11 7.99 4.92 3.05
C MET A 11 6.64 5.56 3.35
N ALA A 12 6.16 5.32 4.54
CA ALA A 12 4.87 5.83 4.95
C ALA A 12 5.06 6.94 5.95
N HIS A 13 4.19 7.91 5.87
CA HIS A 13 4.16 8.96 6.86
C HIS A 13 3.28 8.49 8.01
N ALA A 14 3.87 8.30 9.17
CA ALA A 14 3.11 7.96 10.36
C ALA A 14 2.37 9.22 10.76
N GLY A 15 1.14 9.27 10.35
CA GLY A 15 0.33 10.41 10.70
C GLY A 15 -0.04 10.38 12.14
N TYR A 16 -0.78 11.35 12.51
CA TYR A 16 -1.35 11.46 13.80
C TYR A 16 -2.24 10.24 14.05
N ARG A 17 -2.09 9.61 15.20
CA ARG A 17 -2.93 8.49 15.61
C ARG A 17 -2.75 7.24 14.75
N GLY A 18 -1.57 7.08 14.22
CA GLY A 18 -1.28 5.83 13.52
C GLY A 18 -1.93 5.69 12.16
N GLU A 19 -2.50 6.74 11.63
CA GLU A 19 -3.02 6.68 10.28
C GLU A 19 -1.87 6.90 9.32
N GLU A 20 -1.34 5.80 8.84
CA GLU A 20 -0.22 5.85 7.92
C GLU A 20 -0.72 5.93 6.50
N GLN A 21 -0.12 6.82 5.73
CA GLN A 21 -0.38 6.90 4.31
C GLN A 21 0.92 6.75 3.57
N PRO A 22 0.91 6.05 2.44
CA PRO A 22 2.15 5.88 1.68
C PRO A 22 2.57 7.22 1.07
N ARG A 23 3.85 7.54 1.23
CA ARG A 23 4.42 8.74 0.64
C ARG A 23 5.24 8.42 -0.58
N SER A 24 5.96 7.32 -0.54
CA SER A 24 6.71 6.84 -1.68
C SER A 24 6.91 5.35 -1.53
N PHE A 25 7.23 4.71 -2.63
CA PHE A 25 7.45 3.27 -2.62
C PHE A 25 8.45 2.93 -3.70
N PHE A 26 9.02 1.73 -3.58
CA PHE A 26 10.04 1.26 -4.50
C PHE A 26 9.50 0.08 -5.28
N ILE A 27 9.62 0.15 -6.59
CA ILE A 27 9.40 -0.98 -7.47
C ILE A 27 10.75 -1.33 -8.04
N GLU A 28 11.28 -2.47 -7.60
CA GLU A 28 12.64 -2.87 -7.91
C GLU A 28 13.58 -1.78 -7.42
N ASP A 29 14.33 -1.14 -8.27
CA ASP A 29 15.25 -0.09 -7.83
C ASP A 29 14.73 1.30 -8.07
N ARG A 30 13.46 1.44 -8.42
CA ARG A 30 12.90 2.73 -8.76
C ARG A 30 12.04 3.25 -7.62
N LYS A 31 12.35 4.45 -7.20
CA LYS A 31 11.54 5.13 -6.20
C LYS A 31 10.42 5.89 -6.91
N ILE A 32 9.21 5.68 -6.45
CA ILE A 32 8.04 6.36 -7.00
C ILE A 32 7.39 7.12 -5.87
N ASP A 33 7.23 8.42 -6.07
CA ASP A 33 6.56 9.25 -5.07
C ASP A 33 5.07 9.20 -5.30
N VAL A 34 4.32 9.23 -4.21
CA VAL A 34 2.87 9.26 -4.26
C VAL A 34 2.45 10.72 -4.42
N ILE A 35 1.89 11.03 -5.57
CA ILE A 35 1.41 12.37 -5.87
C ILE A 35 0.06 12.60 -5.21
N LYS A 36 -0.78 11.56 -5.23
CA LYS A 36 -2.14 11.71 -4.76
C LYS A 36 -2.67 10.34 -4.38
N VAL A 37 -3.43 10.30 -3.29
CA VAL A 37 -4.19 9.10 -2.91
C VAL A 37 -5.61 9.30 -3.42
N ASP A 38 -5.99 8.50 -4.42
CA ASP A 38 -7.30 8.64 -5.05
C ASP A 38 -8.38 7.94 -4.25
N ASP A 39 -8.02 6.85 -3.58
CA ASP A 39 -9.00 6.06 -2.85
C ASP A 39 -8.28 5.22 -1.82
N GLN A 40 -9.01 4.83 -0.78
CA GLN A 40 -8.49 3.88 0.18
C GLN A 40 -9.64 3.06 0.72
N TRP A 41 -9.34 1.80 1.04
CA TRP A 41 -10.35 0.89 1.55
C TRP A 41 -9.69 -0.20 2.36
N ILE A 42 -10.53 -0.97 3.04
CA ILE A 42 -10.06 -2.11 3.81
C ILE A 42 -10.49 -3.36 3.10
N GLU A 43 -9.55 -4.30 2.95
CA GLU A 43 -9.84 -5.62 2.44
C GLU A 43 -9.67 -6.62 3.56
N GLN A 44 -10.55 -7.60 3.58
CA GLN A 44 -10.54 -8.60 4.62
C GLN A 44 -10.82 -9.93 3.95
N ASP A 45 -10.11 -10.97 4.37
CA ASP A 45 -10.34 -12.27 3.75
C ASP A 45 -11.68 -12.84 4.24
N ALA A 46 -12.07 -13.97 3.66
CA ALA A 46 -13.37 -14.55 3.92
C ALA A 46 -13.54 -14.95 5.38
N GLU A 47 -12.45 -15.23 6.06
CA GLU A 47 -12.51 -15.63 7.46
C GLU A 47 -12.36 -14.45 8.40
N GLY A 48 -12.09 -13.29 7.86
CA GLY A 48 -11.91 -12.11 8.68
C GLY A 48 -10.62 -12.07 9.46
N LYS A 49 -9.68 -12.95 9.15
CA LYS A 49 -8.44 -13.03 9.91
C LYS A 49 -7.36 -12.11 9.40
N ASN A 50 -7.35 -11.87 8.10
CA ASN A 50 -6.33 -11.03 7.49
C ASN A 50 -6.97 -9.76 6.99
N ARG A 51 -6.46 -8.67 7.47
CA ARG A 51 -7.01 -7.37 7.14
C ARG A 51 -5.93 -6.51 6.55
N SER A 52 -6.26 -5.85 5.44
CA SER A 52 -5.31 -5.02 4.71
C SER A 52 -5.91 -3.65 4.47
N ARG A 53 -5.07 -2.64 4.60
CA ARG A 53 -5.45 -1.29 4.19
C ARG A 53 -4.89 -1.09 2.80
N CYS A 54 -5.78 -0.76 1.87
CA CYS A 54 -5.38 -0.62 0.47
C CYS A 54 -5.61 0.80 0.00
N PHE A 55 -4.71 1.23 -0.87
CA PHE A 55 -4.71 2.60 -1.37
C PHE A 55 -4.56 2.57 -2.88
N ARG A 56 -5.37 3.36 -3.55
CA ARG A 56 -5.15 3.62 -4.97
C ARG A 56 -4.48 4.97 -5.07
N VAL A 57 -3.26 4.97 -5.57
CA VAL A 57 -2.44 6.16 -5.58
C VAL A 57 -1.98 6.49 -6.99
N LYS A 58 -1.77 7.76 -7.22
CA LYS A 58 -1.12 8.20 -8.45
C LYS A 58 0.35 8.42 -8.15
N GLY A 59 1.19 7.79 -8.94
CA GLY A 59 2.62 7.89 -8.75
C GLY A 59 3.25 8.98 -9.59
N SER A 60 4.46 9.35 -9.21
CA SER A 60 5.24 10.34 -9.95
C SER A 60 5.65 9.84 -11.32
N ASP A 61 5.52 8.55 -11.56
CA ASP A 61 5.75 7.97 -12.88
C ASP A 61 4.58 8.13 -13.83
N GLY A 62 3.52 8.78 -13.38
CA GLY A 62 2.34 9.00 -14.20
C GLY A 62 1.34 7.86 -14.19
N SER A 63 1.60 6.83 -13.42
CA SER A 63 0.74 5.64 -13.38
C SER A 63 -0.03 5.55 -12.09
N THR A 64 -1.13 4.81 -12.14
CA THR A 64 -1.91 4.52 -10.95
C THR A 64 -1.47 3.17 -10.40
N HIS A 65 -1.28 3.12 -9.11
CA HIS A 65 -0.82 1.90 -8.44
C HIS A 65 -1.74 1.56 -7.29
N LEU A 66 -1.88 0.27 -7.03
CA LEU A 66 -2.64 -0.21 -5.89
C LEU A 66 -1.67 -0.77 -4.87
N LEU A 67 -1.66 -0.18 -3.70
CA LEU A 67 -0.76 -0.58 -2.61
C LEU A 67 -1.60 -1.09 -1.46
N CYS A 68 -1.21 -2.21 -0.90
CA CYS A 68 -1.92 -2.77 0.24
C CYS A 68 -0.93 -3.07 1.36
N CYS A 69 -1.35 -2.76 2.58
CA CYS A 69 -0.56 -3.00 3.78
C CYS A 69 -1.31 -3.96 4.67
N TYR A 70 -0.68 -5.08 5.03
CA TYR A 70 -1.24 -6.01 6.01
C TYR A 70 -1.13 -5.38 7.38
N GLU A 71 -2.27 -5.26 8.05
CA GLU A 71 -2.29 -4.63 9.36
C GLU A 71 -1.51 -5.43 10.40
N MET A 72 -1.52 -6.74 10.24
CA MET A 72 -0.90 -7.60 11.21
C MET A 72 0.62 -7.52 11.21
N THR A 73 1.21 -7.41 10.03
CA THR A 73 2.66 -7.44 9.89
C THR A 73 3.25 -6.11 9.50
N GLY A 74 2.45 -5.23 8.95
CA GLY A 74 2.96 -3.97 8.43
C GLY A 74 3.62 -4.09 7.08
N ASP A 75 3.51 -5.24 6.44
CA ASP A 75 4.13 -5.44 5.13
C ASP A 75 3.28 -4.83 4.03
N TRP A 76 3.94 -4.26 3.06
CA TRP A 76 3.28 -3.62 1.93
C TRP A 76 3.44 -4.45 0.68
N TYR A 77 2.40 -4.46 -0.13
CA TYR A 77 2.36 -5.21 -1.37
C TYR A 77 1.81 -4.35 -2.49
N LEU A 78 2.40 -4.52 -3.66
CA LEU A 78 1.89 -3.91 -4.88
C LEU A 78 0.90 -4.90 -5.48
N LYS A 79 -0.30 -4.43 -5.68
CA LYS A 79 -1.35 -5.29 -6.17
C LYS A 79 -1.47 -5.25 -7.68
#